data_e8f7eb432b5d98a201f666980535e1f8
#
_entry.id   e8f7eb432b5d98a201f666980535e1f8
#
_cell.length_a   1.000
_cell.length_b   1.000
_cell.length_c   1.000
_cell.angle_alpha   90.00
_cell.angle_beta   90.00
_cell.angle_gamma   90.00
#
_symmetry.space_group_name_H-M   'P 1'
#
loop_
_entity.id
_entity.type
_entity.pdbx_description
1 polymer ?
#
loop_
_entity_poly.entity_id
_entity_poly.type
_entity_poly.pdbx_seq_one_letter_code
_entity_poly.pdbx_strand_id
1 'polypeptide(L)'
;MTEKINVTFLGTGSAIPTARRNHPAVLLRYKAENILVDCGEGTQRQFRKAHLNPCKITKILISHWHGDHVLGLPGLLQTMMLNGYNKNLEIYGPRGTNERVRAFFDLLGRKGQDLDVKVREVCTSRGNGKCAGAAMGNGGEVIIDGGDFQIEAAEMNHDCPAVGYSFVVKEAVRLDKDKLKKLKIPNSPLVGELVKGKVVEIPLDSKHQMGQVRKIDGKKLMYKEAARKVAFVMDTRYNENAVKLAKGADLLISEATYSKEEEEIAEEHAHLTSVGAAKVAKKAKVDALVLMHLSQRYDMIPKVILREAAEVFKNVRVVEDLDGVEL
;
A
#
# COMPACT_ATOMS: atom_id res chain seq x y z
N MET A 1 15.88 0.24 15.13
CA MET A 1 14.40 0.36 15.02
C MET A 1 14.02 -0.04 13.61
N THR A 2 13.01 -0.87 13.49
CA THR A 2 12.42 -1.29 12.20
C THR A 2 11.79 -0.08 11.53
N GLU A 3 11.95 0.05 10.22
CA GLU A 3 11.30 1.13 9.46
C GLU A 3 9.79 0.91 9.43
N LYS A 4 9.02 1.91 9.83
CA LYS A 4 7.57 1.81 9.94
C LYS A 4 6.88 1.91 8.58
N ILE A 5 5.80 1.15 8.41
CA ILE A 5 4.84 1.35 7.33
C ILE A 5 3.68 2.14 7.93
N ASN A 6 3.40 3.31 7.37
CA ASN A 6 2.29 4.16 7.80
C ASN A 6 1.22 4.19 6.71
N VAL A 7 0.00 3.85 7.06
CA VAL A 7 -1.17 3.94 6.18
C VAL A 7 -2.10 5.03 6.68
N THR A 8 -2.54 5.91 5.79
CA THR A 8 -3.53 6.96 6.09
C THR A 8 -4.71 6.83 5.12
N PHE A 9 -5.91 6.74 5.64
CA PHE A 9 -7.14 6.63 4.87
C PHE A 9 -7.65 8.04 4.55
N LEU A 10 -7.40 8.51 3.34
CA LEU A 10 -7.80 9.86 2.91
C LEU A 10 -9.28 9.93 2.52
N GLY A 11 -9.85 8.79 2.13
CA GLY A 11 -11.27 8.67 1.84
C GLY A 11 -11.72 7.22 1.95
N THR A 12 -12.88 6.98 2.55
CA THR A 12 -13.36 5.66 2.98
C THR A 12 -14.79 5.34 2.55
N GLY A 13 -15.45 6.25 1.84
CA GLY A 13 -16.76 6.04 1.23
C GLY A 13 -16.66 5.30 -0.10
N SER A 14 -17.82 4.91 -0.66
CA SER A 14 -17.92 4.32 -2.00
C SER A 14 -18.40 5.35 -3.02
N ALA A 15 -19.12 4.93 -4.05
CA ALA A 15 -19.55 5.73 -5.20
C ALA A 15 -20.23 7.07 -4.89
N ILE A 16 -20.94 7.18 -3.74
CA ILE A 16 -21.59 8.42 -3.32
C ILE A 16 -20.93 8.92 -2.04
N PRO A 17 -20.22 10.05 -2.10
CA PRO A 17 -19.55 10.61 -0.93
C PRO A 17 -20.56 11.18 0.06
N THR A 18 -20.17 11.24 1.33
CA THR A 18 -20.99 11.81 2.40
C THR A 18 -20.27 13.00 3.05
N ALA A 19 -20.92 13.62 4.02
CA ALA A 19 -20.25 14.64 4.81
C ALA A 19 -19.09 14.09 5.67
N ARG A 20 -19.06 12.78 5.93
CA ARG A 20 -18.07 12.09 6.77
C ARG A 20 -17.05 11.31 5.97
N ARG A 21 -17.45 10.77 4.81
CA ARG A 21 -16.64 9.86 4.00
C ARG A 21 -16.45 10.41 2.61
N ASN A 22 -15.20 10.71 2.29
CA ASN A 22 -14.75 11.07 0.96
C ASN A 22 -14.62 9.82 0.09
N HIS A 23 -14.57 9.99 -1.22
CA HIS A 23 -14.26 8.92 -2.17
C HIS A 23 -12.93 8.23 -1.87
N PRO A 24 -12.73 6.97 -2.31
CA PRO A 24 -11.58 6.15 -1.94
C PRO A 24 -10.24 6.78 -2.26
N ALA A 25 -9.38 6.83 -1.27
CA ALA A 25 -7.97 7.14 -1.43
C ALA A 25 -7.20 6.69 -0.18
N VAL A 26 -6.12 5.93 -0.35
CA VAL A 26 -5.29 5.44 0.75
C VAL A 26 -3.83 5.76 0.49
N LEU A 27 -3.16 6.42 1.42
CA LEU A 27 -1.74 6.74 1.32
C LEU A 27 -0.92 5.79 2.19
N LEU A 28 -0.06 4.99 1.56
CA LEU A 28 0.96 4.19 2.23
C LEU A 28 2.30 4.91 2.17
N ARG A 29 2.97 5.02 3.31
CA ARG A 29 4.31 5.63 3.43
C ARG A 29 5.29 4.63 4.02
N TYR A 30 6.40 4.42 3.34
CA TYR A 30 7.51 3.61 3.79
C TYR A 30 8.83 4.23 3.34
N LYS A 31 9.68 4.65 4.27
CA LYS A 31 10.93 5.37 3.98
C LYS A 31 10.68 6.61 3.09
N ALA A 32 11.30 6.65 1.90
CA ALA A 32 11.09 7.70 0.90
C ALA A 32 9.87 7.47 0.00
N GLU A 33 9.28 6.27 0.04
CA GLU A 33 8.12 5.93 -0.78
C GLU A 33 6.84 6.48 -0.17
N ASN A 34 6.05 7.13 -1.00
CA ASN A 34 4.70 7.60 -0.70
C ASN A 34 3.81 7.12 -1.84
N ILE A 35 3.04 6.09 -1.57
CA ILE A 35 2.24 5.36 -2.55
C ILE A 35 0.78 5.65 -2.29
N LEU A 36 0.12 6.27 -3.25
CA LEU A 36 -1.32 6.53 -3.20
C LEU A 36 -2.04 5.41 -3.92
N VAL A 37 -2.95 4.74 -3.24
CA VAL A 37 -3.87 3.75 -3.82
C VAL A 37 -5.21 4.44 -4.00
N ASP A 38 -5.63 4.55 -5.25
CA ASP A 38 -6.75 5.31 -5.76
C ASP A 38 -6.68 6.82 -5.44
N CYS A 39 -7.46 7.60 -6.18
CA CYS A 39 -7.49 9.05 -6.06
C CYS A 39 -8.90 9.55 -6.38
N GLY A 40 -9.84 9.28 -5.49
CA GLY A 40 -11.22 9.74 -5.62
C GLY A 40 -11.34 11.27 -5.53
N GLU A 41 -12.49 11.80 -5.91
CA GLU A 41 -12.75 13.24 -5.83
C GLU A 41 -12.44 13.77 -4.43
N GLY A 42 -11.88 14.97 -4.35
CA GLY A 42 -11.55 15.62 -3.08
C GLY A 42 -10.27 15.14 -2.40
N THR A 43 -9.55 14.14 -2.94
CA THR A 43 -8.31 13.60 -2.36
C THR A 43 -7.28 14.70 -2.07
N GLN A 44 -7.11 15.69 -2.96
CA GLN A 44 -6.20 16.82 -2.70
C GLN A 44 -6.59 17.63 -1.45
N ARG A 45 -7.90 17.77 -1.16
CA ARG A 45 -8.41 18.43 0.04
C ARG A 45 -8.14 17.58 1.27
N GLN A 46 -8.28 16.26 1.16
CA GLN A 46 -7.98 15.32 2.25
C GLN A 46 -6.49 15.32 2.61
N PHE A 47 -5.58 15.46 1.65
CA PHE A 47 -4.16 15.69 1.95
C PHE A 47 -3.95 16.92 2.82
N ARG A 48 -4.68 18.04 2.55
CA ARG A 48 -4.59 19.25 3.37
C ARG A 48 -5.12 19.02 4.78
N LYS A 49 -6.27 18.34 4.93
CA LYS A 49 -6.85 18.01 6.23
C LYS A 49 -5.93 17.09 7.05
N ALA A 50 -5.28 16.14 6.40
CA ALA A 50 -4.32 15.22 7.02
C ALA A 50 -2.95 15.86 7.32
N HIS A 51 -2.73 17.14 6.97
CA HIS A 51 -1.43 17.83 7.04
C HIS A 51 -0.32 17.10 6.29
N LEU A 52 -0.67 16.43 5.17
CA LEU A 52 0.24 15.70 4.31
C LEU A 52 0.57 16.52 3.05
N ASN A 53 1.79 16.32 2.52
CA ASN A 53 2.24 17.00 1.32
C ASN A 53 2.11 16.06 0.10
N PRO A 54 1.21 16.34 -0.87
CA PRO A 54 1.04 15.52 -2.07
C PRO A 54 2.27 15.50 -2.97
N CYS A 55 3.15 16.52 -2.91
CA CYS A 55 4.40 16.53 -3.65
C CYS A 55 5.44 15.49 -3.15
N LYS A 56 5.12 14.73 -2.10
CA LYS A 56 5.92 13.59 -1.68
C LYS A 56 5.52 12.28 -2.36
N ILE A 57 4.37 12.23 -3.03
CA ILE A 57 3.90 11.03 -3.74
C ILE A 57 4.96 10.61 -4.74
N THR A 58 5.29 9.32 -4.75
CA THR A 58 6.23 8.69 -5.70
C THR A 58 5.50 7.80 -6.69
N LYS A 59 4.40 7.19 -6.25
CA LYS A 59 3.61 6.26 -7.05
C LYS A 59 2.13 6.43 -6.78
N ILE A 60 1.32 6.23 -7.82
CA ILE A 60 -0.15 6.13 -7.74
C ILE A 60 -0.54 4.77 -8.32
N LEU A 61 -1.30 4.00 -7.56
CA LEU A 61 -1.82 2.69 -7.95
C LEU A 61 -3.33 2.83 -8.12
N ILE A 62 -3.82 2.72 -9.34
CA ILE A 62 -5.24 2.79 -9.68
C ILE A 62 -5.79 1.37 -9.68
N SER A 63 -6.76 1.11 -8.80
CA SER A 63 -7.42 -0.20 -8.74
C SER A 63 -8.27 -0.46 -9.98
N HIS A 64 -9.10 0.50 -10.36
CA HIS A 64 -9.93 0.47 -11.55
C HIS A 64 -10.37 1.90 -11.94
N TRP A 65 -11.14 2.04 -13.03
CA TRP A 65 -11.44 3.34 -13.62
C TRP A 65 -12.89 3.81 -13.38
N HIS A 66 -13.52 3.45 -12.26
CA HIS A 66 -14.75 4.12 -11.84
C HIS A 66 -14.45 5.52 -11.29
N GLY A 67 -15.43 6.41 -11.41
CA GLY A 67 -15.23 7.84 -11.12
C GLY A 67 -14.80 8.12 -9.69
N ASP A 68 -15.38 7.43 -8.73
CA ASP A 68 -15.06 7.58 -7.31
C ASP A 68 -13.61 7.18 -6.96
N HIS A 69 -12.93 6.38 -7.81
CA HIS A 69 -11.53 6.02 -7.62
C HIS A 69 -10.53 6.91 -8.35
N VAL A 70 -10.97 7.75 -9.31
CA VAL A 70 -10.02 8.48 -10.17
C VAL A 70 -10.32 9.96 -10.40
N LEU A 71 -11.53 10.47 -10.13
CA LEU A 71 -11.90 11.84 -10.47
C LEU A 71 -11.14 12.90 -9.67
N GLY A 72 -10.48 12.54 -8.58
CA GLY A 72 -9.56 13.44 -7.85
C GLY A 72 -8.19 13.59 -8.52
N LEU A 73 -7.84 12.67 -9.44
CA LEU A 73 -6.50 12.64 -10.05
C LEU A 73 -6.15 13.91 -10.82
N PRO A 74 -7.01 14.48 -11.69
CA PRO A 74 -6.70 15.74 -12.38
C PRO A 74 -6.39 16.87 -11.42
N GLY A 75 -7.22 17.06 -10.38
CA GLY A 75 -7.01 18.12 -9.39
C GLY A 75 -5.77 17.91 -8.54
N LEU A 76 -5.44 16.64 -8.20
CA LEU A 76 -4.21 16.31 -7.49
C LEU A 76 -2.97 16.61 -8.33
N LEU A 77 -2.95 16.15 -9.59
CA LEU A 77 -1.85 16.42 -10.53
C LEU A 77 -1.65 17.92 -10.74
N GLN A 78 -2.72 18.70 -10.93
CA GLN A 78 -2.65 20.14 -11.03
C GLN A 78 -2.06 20.78 -9.77
N THR A 79 -2.49 20.33 -8.59
CA THR A 79 -1.94 20.80 -7.32
C THR A 79 -0.45 20.50 -7.20
N MET A 80 -0.01 19.31 -7.59
CA MET A 80 1.41 18.92 -7.59
C MET A 80 2.23 19.79 -8.53
N MET A 81 1.75 20.06 -9.76
CA MET A 81 2.39 20.97 -10.72
C MET A 81 2.56 22.36 -10.14
N LEU A 82 1.48 22.95 -9.62
CA LEU A 82 1.48 24.32 -9.06
C LEU A 82 2.40 24.44 -7.82
N ASN A 83 2.64 23.36 -7.10
CA ASN A 83 3.56 23.35 -5.95
C ASN A 83 4.99 22.91 -6.33
N GLY A 84 5.34 22.87 -7.62
CA GLY A 84 6.70 22.59 -8.09
C GLY A 84 7.15 21.16 -7.88
N TYR A 85 6.27 20.18 -8.12
CA TYR A 85 6.64 18.77 -8.09
C TYR A 85 7.75 18.50 -9.12
N ASN A 86 8.86 17.94 -8.67
CA ASN A 86 10.08 17.76 -9.48
C ASN A 86 10.64 16.32 -9.42
N LYS A 87 9.78 15.34 -9.15
CA LYS A 87 10.15 13.92 -9.11
C LYS A 87 9.54 13.19 -10.31
N ASN A 88 10.03 11.98 -10.56
CA ASN A 88 9.36 11.05 -11.46
C ASN A 88 8.11 10.49 -10.74
N LEU A 89 6.93 10.71 -11.30
CA LEU A 89 5.69 10.12 -10.83
C LEU A 89 5.39 8.87 -11.65
N GLU A 90 5.24 7.74 -10.98
CA GLU A 90 4.82 6.53 -11.64
C GLU A 90 3.33 6.26 -11.34
N ILE A 91 2.54 6.02 -12.39
CA ILE A 91 1.12 5.66 -12.27
C ILE A 91 0.94 4.24 -12.81
N TYR A 92 0.42 3.37 -11.98
CA TYR A 92 0.09 1.99 -12.31
C TYR A 92 -1.42 1.82 -12.29
N GLY A 93 -1.95 1.01 -13.19
CA GLY A 93 -3.38 0.70 -13.20
C GLY A 93 -3.71 -0.35 -14.26
N PRO A 94 -4.97 -0.79 -14.33
CA PRO A 94 -5.41 -1.75 -15.32
C PRO A 94 -5.32 -1.19 -16.74
N ARG A 95 -5.59 -2.04 -17.72
CA ARG A 95 -5.62 -1.67 -19.15
C ARG A 95 -6.47 -0.42 -19.41
N GLY A 96 -5.97 0.47 -20.26
CA GLY A 96 -6.58 1.76 -20.59
C GLY A 96 -6.18 2.90 -19.66
N THR A 97 -5.31 2.66 -18.68
CA THR A 97 -4.78 3.69 -17.77
C THR A 97 -3.99 4.75 -18.53
N ASN A 98 -3.16 4.35 -19.50
CA ASN A 98 -2.34 5.30 -20.25
C ASN A 98 -3.17 6.30 -21.05
N GLU A 99 -4.21 5.81 -21.73
CA GLU A 99 -5.13 6.65 -22.49
C GLU A 99 -5.88 7.64 -21.60
N ARG A 100 -6.42 7.17 -20.47
CA ARG A 100 -7.20 8.00 -19.55
C ARG A 100 -6.35 9.04 -18.82
N VAL A 101 -5.14 8.68 -18.42
CA VAL A 101 -4.19 9.66 -17.84
C VAL A 101 -3.83 10.74 -18.84
N ARG A 102 -3.63 10.41 -20.13
CA ARG A 102 -3.43 11.40 -21.19
C ARG A 102 -4.64 12.33 -21.32
N ALA A 103 -5.84 11.75 -21.35
CA ALA A 103 -7.09 12.55 -21.44
C ALA A 103 -7.22 13.54 -20.26
N PHE A 104 -6.78 13.19 -19.06
CA PHE A 104 -6.75 14.11 -17.94
C PHE A 104 -5.75 15.26 -18.13
N PHE A 105 -4.57 15.01 -18.71
CA PHE A 105 -3.65 16.08 -19.07
C PHE A 105 -4.20 16.99 -20.16
N ASP A 106 -4.86 16.43 -21.16
CA ASP A 106 -5.52 17.20 -22.22
C ASP A 106 -6.65 18.06 -21.65
N LEU A 107 -7.47 17.54 -20.73
CA LEU A 107 -8.49 18.28 -20.00
C LEU A 107 -7.91 19.47 -19.23
N LEU A 108 -6.72 19.31 -18.65
CA LEU A 108 -6.02 20.39 -17.93
C LEU A 108 -5.36 21.42 -18.87
N GLY A 109 -5.51 21.27 -20.20
CA GLY A 109 -4.87 22.13 -21.21
C GLY A 109 -3.34 22.05 -21.21
N ARG A 110 -2.79 20.94 -20.73
CA ARG A 110 -1.34 20.74 -20.57
C ARG A 110 -0.86 19.57 -21.42
N LYS A 111 0.22 19.75 -22.16
CA LYS A 111 0.81 18.69 -23.00
C LYS A 111 1.70 17.72 -22.22
N GLY A 112 1.48 17.53 -20.91
CA GLY A 112 2.25 16.60 -20.08
C GLY A 112 3.72 16.99 -19.83
N GLN A 113 4.14 18.19 -20.22
CA GLN A 113 5.54 18.66 -20.11
C GLN A 113 5.92 19.13 -18.70
N ASP A 114 4.95 19.38 -17.83
CA ASP A 114 5.18 19.96 -16.51
C ASP A 114 5.34 18.90 -15.39
N LEU A 115 5.07 17.62 -15.69
CA LEU A 115 5.27 16.50 -14.79
C LEU A 115 5.92 15.34 -15.55
N ASP A 116 7.02 14.83 -15.02
CA ASP A 116 7.59 13.56 -15.52
C ASP A 116 6.74 12.39 -14.98
N VAL A 117 5.73 12.00 -15.76
CA VAL A 117 4.80 10.92 -15.42
C VAL A 117 5.06 9.70 -16.28
N LYS A 118 5.32 8.57 -15.63
CA LYS A 118 5.44 7.26 -16.28
C LYS A 118 4.22 6.43 -15.98
N VAL A 119 3.44 6.10 -17.01
CA VAL A 119 2.26 5.24 -16.87
C VAL A 119 2.62 3.81 -17.25
N ARG A 120 2.21 2.86 -16.41
CA ARG A 120 2.41 1.43 -16.62
C ARG A 120 1.09 0.68 -16.42
N GLU A 121 0.68 -0.06 -17.43
CA GLU A 121 -0.53 -0.87 -17.35
C GLU A 121 -0.19 -2.25 -16.79
N VAL A 122 -0.97 -2.65 -15.78
CA VAL A 122 -0.92 -3.98 -15.18
C VAL A 122 -1.78 -4.91 -16.02
N CYS A 123 -1.23 -6.05 -16.40
CA CYS A 123 -1.96 -7.02 -17.21
C CYS A 123 -3.01 -7.76 -16.39
N THR A 124 -4.22 -7.68 -16.88
CA THR A 124 -5.31 -8.56 -16.49
C THR A 124 -5.57 -9.55 -17.63
N SER A 125 -5.97 -10.77 -17.31
CA SER A 125 -6.17 -11.87 -18.27
C SER A 125 -7.24 -11.58 -19.35
N ARG A 126 -8.01 -10.51 -19.18
CA ARG A 126 -9.08 -10.08 -20.10
C ARG A 126 -8.60 -9.21 -21.27
N GLY A 127 -7.38 -9.38 -21.77
CA GLY A 127 -6.92 -8.59 -22.90
C GLY A 127 -5.77 -9.22 -23.69
N ASN A 128 -5.94 -9.35 -25.01
CA ASN A 128 -4.93 -9.86 -25.98
C ASN A 128 -3.76 -8.87 -26.22
N GLY A 129 -3.24 -8.20 -25.22
CA GLY A 129 -2.14 -7.23 -25.34
C GLY A 129 -0.84 -7.74 -24.71
N LYS A 130 0.31 -7.48 -25.36
CA LYS A 130 1.62 -7.66 -24.74
C LYS A 130 1.76 -6.66 -23.59
N CYS A 131 1.79 -7.15 -22.38
CA CYS A 131 2.07 -6.37 -21.21
C CYS A 131 3.49 -6.63 -20.74
N ALA A 132 4.16 -5.62 -20.20
CA ALA A 132 5.45 -5.79 -19.56
C ALA A 132 5.21 -6.39 -18.16
N GLY A 133 5.13 -7.71 -18.06
CA GLY A 133 4.95 -8.41 -16.80
C GLY A 133 6.12 -9.34 -16.51
N ALA A 134 6.59 -9.30 -15.28
CA ALA A 134 7.53 -10.26 -14.72
C ALA A 134 6.78 -11.49 -14.17
N ALA A 135 7.52 -12.56 -13.86
CA ALA A 135 6.99 -13.86 -13.47
C ALA A 135 5.99 -13.80 -12.29
N MET A 136 4.91 -14.57 -12.38
CA MET A 136 3.92 -14.75 -11.31
C MET A 136 4.58 -15.30 -10.04
N GLY A 137 4.55 -14.55 -8.95
CA GLY A 137 4.81 -15.06 -7.61
C GLY A 137 3.59 -15.81 -7.03
N ASN A 138 3.74 -16.40 -5.84
CA ASN A 138 2.69 -17.22 -5.19
C ASN A 138 1.40 -16.44 -4.80
N GLY A 139 1.31 -15.13 -5.01
CA GLY A 139 0.19 -14.29 -4.61
C GLY A 139 -0.28 -13.28 -5.63
N GLY A 140 0.55 -12.96 -6.63
CA GLY A 140 0.30 -11.97 -7.66
C GLY A 140 1.54 -11.77 -8.51
N GLU A 141 1.44 -10.94 -9.56
CA GLU A 141 2.58 -10.55 -10.38
C GLU A 141 3.35 -9.43 -9.69
N VAL A 142 4.67 -9.55 -9.55
CA VAL A 142 5.53 -8.46 -9.06
C VAL A 142 5.63 -7.40 -10.15
N ILE A 143 5.03 -6.25 -9.93
CA ILE A 143 5.03 -5.11 -10.86
C ILE A 143 6.12 -4.09 -10.54
N ILE A 144 6.59 -4.05 -9.29
CA ILE A 144 7.69 -3.19 -8.83
C ILE A 144 8.59 -4.00 -7.90
N ASP A 145 9.90 -3.94 -8.17
CA ASP A 145 10.94 -4.38 -7.25
C ASP A 145 11.80 -3.17 -6.86
N GLY A 146 11.62 -2.66 -5.64
CA GLY A 146 12.32 -1.51 -5.06
C GLY A 146 13.55 -1.89 -4.23
N GLY A 147 14.06 -3.13 -4.39
CA GLY A 147 15.19 -3.62 -3.61
C GLY A 147 14.77 -4.21 -2.26
N ASP A 148 14.43 -3.39 -1.28
CA ASP A 148 13.97 -3.85 0.04
C ASP A 148 12.44 -3.97 0.19
N PHE A 149 11.71 -3.56 -0.83
CA PHE A 149 10.26 -3.78 -0.94
C PHE A 149 9.88 -4.25 -2.34
N GLN A 150 8.68 -4.77 -2.48
CA GLN A 150 8.06 -5.04 -3.78
C GLN A 150 6.58 -4.69 -3.73
N ILE A 151 6.01 -4.42 -4.92
CA ILE A 151 4.57 -4.30 -5.10
C ILE A 151 4.12 -5.43 -6.02
N GLU A 152 3.14 -6.17 -5.54
CA GLU A 152 2.47 -7.23 -6.29
C GLU A 152 1.11 -6.74 -6.73
N ALA A 153 0.61 -7.27 -7.84
CA ALA A 153 -0.71 -6.98 -8.37
C ALA A 153 -1.43 -8.26 -8.79
N ALA A 154 -2.74 -8.30 -8.65
CA ALA A 154 -3.57 -9.40 -9.11
C ALA A 154 -4.89 -8.89 -9.66
N GLU A 155 -5.40 -9.56 -10.69
CA GLU A 155 -6.70 -9.25 -11.28
C GLU A 155 -7.84 -9.51 -10.29
N MET A 156 -8.77 -8.55 -10.21
CA MET A 156 -9.99 -8.63 -9.41
C MET A 156 -11.21 -8.89 -10.30
N ASN A 157 -12.28 -9.40 -9.68
CA ASN A 157 -13.53 -9.73 -10.40
C ASN A 157 -14.54 -8.59 -10.23
N HIS A 158 -14.47 -7.61 -11.11
CA HIS A 158 -15.36 -6.46 -11.13
C HIS A 158 -16.01 -6.31 -12.52
N ASP A 159 -16.92 -5.37 -12.70
CA ASP A 159 -17.63 -5.13 -13.98
C ASP A 159 -16.72 -4.48 -15.03
N CYS A 160 -15.63 -3.83 -14.61
CA CYS A 160 -14.57 -3.31 -15.48
C CYS A 160 -13.20 -3.93 -15.11
N PRO A 161 -12.14 -3.74 -15.92
CA PRO A 161 -10.81 -4.19 -15.58
C PRO A 161 -10.36 -3.63 -14.22
N ALA A 162 -10.13 -4.50 -13.24
CA ALA A 162 -9.78 -4.13 -11.88
C ALA A 162 -8.58 -4.93 -11.35
N VAL A 163 -7.77 -4.30 -10.49
CA VAL A 163 -6.53 -4.81 -9.94
C VAL A 163 -6.47 -4.54 -8.45
N GLY A 164 -6.18 -5.58 -7.67
CA GLY A 164 -5.74 -5.42 -6.28
C GLY A 164 -4.22 -5.34 -6.20
N TYR A 165 -3.72 -4.75 -5.13
CA TYR A 165 -2.29 -4.54 -4.91
C TYR A 165 -1.83 -5.07 -3.56
N SER A 166 -0.56 -5.46 -3.45
CA SER A 166 0.05 -5.64 -2.14
C SER A 166 1.44 -5.00 -2.10
N PHE A 167 1.71 -4.33 -1.00
CA PHE A 167 3.02 -3.78 -0.67
C PHE A 167 3.71 -4.74 0.28
N VAL A 168 4.89 -5.22 -0.10
CA VAL A 168 5.65 -6.22 0.68
C VAL A 168 7.03 -5.65 1.00
N VAL A 169 7.32 -5.43 2.27
CA VAL A 169 8.70 -5.22 2.74
C VAL A 169 9.37 -6.58 2.81
N LYS A 170 10.48 -6.73 2.10
CA LYS A 170 11.19 -8.02 2.03
C LYS A 170 11.87 -8.33 3.36
N GLU A 171 11.97 -9.62 3.65
CA GLU A 171 12.80 -10.08 4.76
C GLU A 171 14.24 -9.57 4.61
N ALA A 172 14.82 -9.13 5.69
CA ALA A 172 16.18 -8.61 5.69
C ALA A 172 16.96 -9.03 6.94
N VAL A 173 18.25 -9.22 6.77
CA VAL A 173 19.17 -9.39 7.91
C VAL A 173 19.75 -8.01 8.26
N ARG A 174 19.58 -7.59 9.50
CA ARG A 174 19.98 -6.29 9.99
C ARG A 174 20.93 -6.38 11.15
N LEU A 175 21.83 -5.39 11.30
CA LEU A 175 22.61 -5.23 12.51
C LEU A 175 21.77 -4.62 13.63
N ASP A 176 21.89 -5.19 14.82
CA ASP A 176 21.29 -4.70 16.05
C ASP A 176 22.05 -3.45 16.55
N LYS A 177 21.46 -2.28 16.28
CA LYS A 177 22.03 -0.98 16.64
C LYS A 177 22.21 -0.82 18.16
N ASP A 178 21.37 -1.46 18.96
CA ASP A 178 21.45 -1.38 20.41
C ASP A 178 22.60 -2.24 20.94
N LYS A 179 22.85 -3.41 20.35
CA LYS A 179 24.05 -4.20 20.61
C LYS A 179 25.32 -3.45 20.20
N LEU A 180 25.32 -2.79 19.03
CA LEU A 180 26.45 -1.95 18.59
C LEU A 180 26.76 -0.86 19.61
N LYS A 181 25.74 -0.13 20.10
CA LYS A 181 25.87 0.90 21.12
C LYS A 181 26.39 0.34 22.45
N LYS A 182 25.81 -0.76 22.94
CA LYS A 182 26.25 -1.44 24.17
C LYS A 182 27.71 -1.88 24.10
N LEU A 183 28.13 -2.31 22.90
CA LEU A 183 29.52 -2.72 22.65
C LEU A 183 30.43 -1.54 22.36
N LYS A 184 29.93 -0.30 22.40
CA LYS A 184 30.68 0.94 22.10
C LYS A 184 31.42 0.86 20.75
N ILE A 185 30.81 0.26 19.74
CA ILE A 185 31.39 0.16 18.40
C ILE A 185 31.21 1.51 17.71
N PRO A 186 32.32 2.19 17.31
CA PRO A 186 32.22 3.48 16.65
C PRO A 186 31.59 3.32 15.26
N ASN A 187 30.92 4.38 14.80
CA ASN A 187 30.42 4.45 13.43
C ASN A 187 31.62 4.62 12.47
N SER A 188 32.09 3.53 11.92
CA SER A 188 33.32 3.43 11.12
C SER A 188 33.12 2.42 9.98
N PRO A 189 34.00 2.34 8.98
CA PRO A 189 33.97 1.33 7.93
C PRO A 189 33.86 -0.12 8.45
N LEU A 190 34.32 -0.38 9.69
CA LEU A 190 34.23 -1.69 10.33
C LEU A 190 32.77 -2.16 10.50
N VAL A 191 31.81 -1.23 10.67
CA VAL A 191 30.39 -1.56 10.72
C VAL A 191 29.94 -2.19 9.40
N GLY A 192 30.49 -1.74 8.26
CA GLY A 192 30.21 -2.34 6.94
C GLY A 192 30.69 -3.79 6.83
N GLU A 193 31.79 -4.15 7.47
CA GLU A 193 32.28 -5.53 7.50
C GLU A 193 31.45 -6.41 8.47
N LEU A 194 30.99 -5.84 9.59
CA LEU A 194 30.05 -6.51 10.50
C LEU A 194 28.70 -6.81 9.82
N VAL A 195 28.19 -5.90 8.95
CA VAL A 195 26.98 -6.14 8.14
C VAL A 195 27.15 -7.33 7.20
N LYS A 196 28.38 -7.58 6.72
CA LYS A 196 28.70 -8.75 5.89
C LYS A 196 28.91 -10.03 6.71
N GLY A 197 28.69 -9.98 8.03
CA GLY A 197 28.84 -11.12 8.93
C GLY A 197 30.29 -11.49 9.24
N LYS A 198 31.25 -10.62 8.96
CA LYS A 198 32.67 -10.87 9.25
C LYS A 198 33.00 -10.64 10.71
N VAL A 199 34.09 -11.24 11.16
CA VAL A 199 34.70 -10.97 12.45
C VAL A 199 35.62 -9.75 12.27
N VAL A 200 35.43 -8.72 13.11
CA VAL A 200 36.26 -7.49 13.11
C VAL A 200 37.00 -7.38 14.43
N GLU A 201 38.21 -6.87 14.37
CA GLU A 201 39.03 -6.54 15.52
C GLU A 201 38.86 -5.05 15.84
N ILE A 202 38.44 -4.74 17.07
CA ILE A 202 38.27 -3.34 17.52
C ILE A 202 39.22 -3.10 18.67
N PRO A 203 40.04 -2.03 18.63
CA PRO A 203 40.91 -1.64 19.74
C PRO A 203 40.12 -1.43 21.04
N LEU A 204 40.62 -1.90 22.15
CA LEU A 204 40.08 -1.58 23.48
C LEU A 204 40.51 -0.16 23.88
N ASP A 205 39.53 0.72 24.01
CA ASP A 205 39.72 2.12 24.36
C ASP A 205 39.93 2.25 25.90
N SER A 206 41.04 1.76 26.41
CA SER A 206 41.38 1.95 27.82
C SER A 206 42.85 2.36 27.94
N LYS A 207 43.09 3.40 28.74
CA LYS A 207 44.46 3.95 29.05
C LYS A 207 45.42 2.91 29.63
N HIS A 208 44.97 1.70 29.98
CA HIS A 208 45.74 0.63 30.62
C HIS A 208 45.90 -0.64 29.76
N GLN A 209 45.38 -0.67 28.50
CA GLN A 209 45.43 -1.86 27.66
C GLN A 209 45.84 -1.51 26.21
N MET A 210 46.90 -0.75 26.07
CA MET A 210 47.44 -0.42 24.74
C MET A 210 47.80 -1.70 23.97
N GLY A 211 47.23 -1.86 22.76
CA GLY A 211 47.48 -2.97 21.87
C GLY A 211 46.54 -4.18 22.00
N GLN A 212 45.61 -4.19 22.92
CA GLN A 212 44.61 -5.24 23.01
C GLN A 212 43.44 -4.96 22.04
N VAL A 213 43.04 -5.98 21.30
CA VAL A 213 41.90 -5.94 20.38
C VAL A 213 40.81 -6.89 20.86
N ARG A 214 39.55 -6.47 20.70
CA ARG A 214 38.38 -7.31 20.92
C ARG A 214 37.87 -7.81 19.60
N LYS A 215 37.76 -9.13 19.42
CA LYS A 215 37.14 -9.74 18.25
C LYS A 215 35.62 -9.71 18.38
N ILE A 216 34.95 -9.15 17.41
CA ILE A 216 33.50 -9.05 17.35
C ILE A 216 33.00 -9.78 16.11
N ASP A 217 32.19 -10.78 16.34
CA ASP A 217 31.55 -11.55 15.27
C ASP A 217 30.27 -10.85 14.82
N GLY A 218 30.27 -10.34 13.58
CA GLY A 218 29.11 -9.66 12.97
C GLY A 218 27.85 -10.54 12.97
N LYS A 219 27.97 -11.84 12.79
CA LYS A 219 26.81 -12.76 12.81
C LYS A 219 26.05 -12.73 14.13
N LYS A 220 26.73 -12.56 15.27
CA LYS A 220 26.14 -12.47 16.61
C LYS A 220 25.41 -11.15 16.86
N LEU A 221 25.69 -10.16 16.03
CA LEU A 221 25.06 -8.83 16.10
C LEU A 221 23.89 -8.69 15.12
N MET A 222 23.63 -9.69 14.31
CA MET A 222 22.54 -9.69 13.36
C MET A 222 21.25 -10.22 13.96
N TYR A 223 20.15 -9.66 13.45
CA TYR A 223 18.81 -10.22 13.61
C TYR A 223 18.10 -10.27 12.26
N LYS A 224 17.15 -11.19 12.16
CA LYS A 224 16.31 -11.35 10.99
C LYS A 224 15.07 -10.50 11.17
N GLU A 225 14.90 -9.48 10.31
CA GLU A 225 13.68 -8.70 10.22
C GLU A 225 12.71 -9.45 9.32
N ALA A 226 11.54 -9.85 9.86
CA ALA A 226 10.53 -10.56 9.09
C ALA A 226 9.98 -9.67 7.97
N ALA A 227 9.53 -10.30 6.89
CA ALA A 227 8.77 -9.61 5.85
C ALA A 227 7.47 -9.05 6.44
N ARG A 228 7.00 -7.92 5.89
CA ARG A 228 5.71 -7.31 6.26
C ARG A 228 4.91 -7.01 5.00
N LYS A 229 3.61 -7.27 5.05
CA LYS A 229 2.74 -7.15 3.89
C LYS A 229 1.46 -6.39 4.20
N VAL A 230 1.16 -5.40 3.36
CA VAL A 230 -0.13 -4.69 3.34
C VAL A 230 -0.80 -5.00 2.00
N ALA A 231 -1.99 -5.59 2.02
CA ALA A 231 -2.77 -5.88 0.82
C ALA A 231 -3.95 -4.92 0.70
N PHE A 232 -4.26 -4.52 -0.53
CA PHE A 232 -5.36 -3.65 -0.92
C PHE A 232 -6.27 -4.41 -1.88
N VAL A 233 -7.47 -4.72 -1.44
CA VAL A 233 -8.53 -5.37 -2.24
C VAL A 233 -9.69 -4.39 -2.29
N MET A 234 -9.69 -3.59 -3.36
CA MET A 234 -10.78 -2.66 -3.65
C MET A 234 -11.88 -3.40 -4.41
N ASP A 235 -12.74 -2.71 -5.10
CA ASP A 235 -13.98 -3.19 -5.71
C ASP A 235 -13.84 -4.53 -6.42
N THR A 236 -14.56 -5.53 -5.91
CA THR A 236 -14.52 -6.90 -6.45
C THR A 236 -15.61 -7.78 -5.85
N ARG A 237 -16.10 -8.75 -6.63
CA ARG A 237 -16.74 -9.94 -6.07
C ARG A 237 -15.72 -10.78 -5.32
N TYR A 238 -16.22 -11.69 -4.47
CA TYR A 238 -15.35 -12.70 -3.86
C TYR A 238 -14.61 -13.50 -4.95
N ASN A 239 -13.29 -13.58 -4.86
CA ASN A 239 -12.47 -14.36 -5.80
C ASN A 239 -11.17 -14.87 -5.16
N GLU A 240 -10.60 -15.91 -5.75
CA GLU A 240 -9.39 -16.56 -5.26
C GLU A 240 -8.12 -15.68 -5.42
N ASN A 241 -8.12 -14.75 -6.37
CA ASN A 241 -6.97 -13.86 -6.55
C ASN A 241 -6.86 -12.88 -5.39
N ALA A 242 -7.98 -12.38 -4.86
CA ALA A 242 -8.00 -11.55 -3.65
C ALA A 242 -7.43 -12.33 -2.45
N VAL A 243 -7.82 -13.61 -2.28
CA VAL A 243 -7.28 -14.48 -1.23
C VAL A 243 -5.78 -14.71 -1.40
N LYS A 244 -5.32 -15.00 -2.63
CA LYS A 244 -3.89 -15.23 -2.92
C LYS A 244 -3.07 -13.96 -2.69
N LEU A 245 -3.55 -12.82 -3.18
CA LEU A 245 -2.89 -11.52 -3.01
C LEU A 245 -2.75 -11.15 -1.54
N ALA A 246 -3.79 -11.36 -0.73
CA ALA A 246 -3.79 -11.05 0.69
C ALA A 246 -3.10 -12.11 1.56
N LYS A 247 -2.65 -13.25 1.00
CA LYS A 247 -2.13 -14.37 1.78
C LYS A 247 -0.99 -13.95 2.72
N GLY A 248 -1.20 -14.20 4.02
CA GLY A 248 -0.25 -13.91 5.10
C GLY A 248 0.06 -12.43 5.26
N ALA A 249 -0.84 -11.53 4.85
CA ALA A 249 -0.63 -10.10 5.06
C ALA A 249 -0.80 -9.73 6.54
N ASP A 250 0.06 -8.84 7.04
CA ASP A 250 -0.10 -8.25 8.37
C ASP A 250 -1.35 -7.35 8.42
N LEU A 251 -1.69 -6.74 7.27
CA LEU A 251 -2.87 -5.91 7.11
C LEU A 251 -3.53 -6.16 5.76
N LEU A 252 -4.81 -6.53 5.78
CA LEU A 252 -5.68 -6.48 4.61
C LEU A 252 -6.58 -5.25 4.72
N ILE A 253 -6.51 -4.37 3.73
CA ILE A 253 -7.44 -3.26 3.51
C ILE A 253 -8.39 -3.71 2.41
N SER A 254 -9.68 -3.81 2.72
CA SER A 254 -10.68 -4.34 1.81
C SER A 254 -11.91 -3.45 1.75
N GLU A 255 -12.52 -3.41 0.57
CA GLU A 255 -13.88 -2.93 0.47
C GLU A 255 -14.84 -3.78 1.32
N ALA A 256 -15.93 -3.18 1.75
CA ALA A 256 -17.10 -3.83 2.34
C ALA A 256 -18.32 -2.95 2.08
N THR A 257 -18.64 -2.82 0.80
CA THR A 257 -19.64 -1.86 0.32
C THR A 257 -21.02 -2.14 0.88
N TYR A 258 -21.35 -3.42 1.08
CA TYR A 258 -22.68 -3.86 1.50
C TYR A 258 -22.65 -4.72 2.77
N SER A 259 -23.79 -4.75 3.49
CA SER A 259 -24.05 -5.71 4.56
C SER A 259 -24.34 -7.10 3.97
N LYS A 260 -24.35 -8.11 4.84
CA LYS A 260 -24.73 -9.48 4.42
C LYS A 260 -26.18 -9.60 3.93
N GLU A 261 -27.05 -8.71 4.39
CA GLU A 261 -28.46 -8.70 4.01
C GLU A 261 -28.67 -8.22 2.57
N GLU A 262 -27.65 -7.53 2.00
CA GLU A 262 -27.68 -7.01 0.63
C GLU A 262 -26.73 -7.80 -0.30
N GLU A 263 -26.57 -9.10 -0.07
CA GLU A 263 -25.67 -9.98 -0.86
C GLU A 263 -26.06 -10.01 -2.35
N GLU A 264 -27.37 -9.98 -2.66
CA GLU A 264 -27.84 -9.94 -4.06
C GLU A 264 -27.42 -8.64 -4.76
N ILE A 265 -27.54 -7.49 -4.08
CA ILE A 265 -27.12 -6.19 -4.60
C ILE A 265 -25.59 -6.13 -4.74
N ALA A 266 -24.86 -6.69 -3.77
CA ALA A 266 -23.41 -6.78 -3.83
C ALA A 266 -22.95 -7.59 -5.04
N GLU A 267 -23.61 -8.73 -5.32
CA GLU A 267 -23.29 -9.55 -6.50
C GLU A 267 -23.63 -8.84 -7.81
N GLU A 268 -24.78 -8.17 -7.89
CA GLU A 268 -25.20 -7.39 -9.06
C GLU A 268 -24.17 -6.30 -9.40
N HIS A 269 -23.73 -5.53 -8.41
CA HIS A 269 -22.78 -4.44 -8.58
C HIS A 269 -21.30 -4.86 -8.47
N ALA A 270 -21.03 -6.15 -8.39
CA ALA A 270 -19.68 -6.71 -8.33
C ALA A 270 -18.85 -6.23 -7.13
N HIS A 271 -19.46 -6.20 -5.95
CA HIS A 271 -18.85 -5.81 -4.69
C HIS A 271 -18.80 -6.93 -3.65
N LEU A 272 -18.00 -6.73 -2.60
CA LEU A 272 -18.01 -7.55 -1.41
C LEU A 272 -19.05 -7.05 -0.40
N THR A 273 -19.62 -8.02 0.31
CA THR A 273 -20.27 -7.73 1.60
C THR A 273 -19.23 -7.73 2.73
N SER A 274 -19.60 -7.20 3.90
CA SER A 274 -18.84 -7.29 5.14
C SER A 274 -18.35 -8.72 5.43
N VAL A 275 -19.23 -9.71 5.23
CA VAL A 275 -18.95 -11.15 5.40
C VAL A 275 -18.03 -11.64 4.29
N GLY A 276 -18.20 -11.18 3.05
CA GLY A 276 -17.34 -11.51 1.92
C GLY A 276 -15.89 -11.10 2.17
N ALA A 277 -15.67 -9.85 2.60
CA ALA A 277 -14.35 -9.32 2.95
C ALA A 277 -13.72 -10.13 4.12
N ALA A 278 -14.50 -10.44 5.16
CA ALA A 278 -14.04 -11.24 6.28
C ALA A 278 -13.69 -12.70 5.90
N LYS A 279 -14.41 -13.30 4.93
CA LYS A 279 -14.07 -14.61 4.36
C LYS A 279 -12.74 -14.58 3.62
N VAL A 280 -12.45 -13.51 2.84
CA VAL A 280 -11.14 -13.31 2.20
C VAL A 280 -10.05 -13.25 3.26
N ALA A 281 -10.20 -12.41 4.29
CA ALA A 281 -9.25 -12.25 5.38
C ALA A 281 -8.94 -13.58 6.09
N LYS A 282 -9.98 -14.33 6.45
CA LYS A 282 -9.88 -15.63 7.14
C LYS A 282 -9.14 -16.67 6.28
N LYS A 283 -9.51 -16.78 5.00
CA LYS A 283 -8.91 -17.76 4.07
C LYS A 283 -7.46 -17.39 3.73
N ALA A 284 -7.17 -16.10 3.58
CA ALA A 284 -5.84 -15.58 3.36
C ALA A 284 -4.93 -15.64 4.59
N LYS A 285 -5.49 -15.89 5.79
CA LYS A 285 -4.77 -15.92 7.08
C LYS A 285 -4.04 -14.61 7.33
N VAL A 286 -4.72 -13.48 7.17
CA VAL A 286 -4.18 -12.17 7.49
C VAL A 286 -4.17 -11.95 9.00
N ASP A 287 -3.30 -11.06 9.50
CA ASP A 287 -3.27 -10.72 10.92
C ASP A 287 -4.37 -9.74 11.30
N ALA A 288 -4.63 -8.73 10.46
CA ALA A 288 -5.67 -7.73 10.68
C ALA A 288 -6.44 -7.41 9.40
N LEU A 289 -7.73 -7.09 9.55
CA LEU A 289 -8.61 -6.64 8.48
C LEU A 289 -9.10 -5.21 8.77
N VAL A 290 -8.95 -4.35 7.78
CA VAL A 290 -9.54 -3.01 7.77
C VAL A 290 -10.57 -2.93 6.66
N LEU A 291 -11.79 -2.51 7.01
CA LEU A 291 -12.90 -2.34 6.09
C LEU A 291 -13.08 -0.86 5.76
N MET A 292 -13.21 -0.57 4.48
CA MET A 292 -13.51 0.75 3.93
C MET A 292 -14.45 0.63 2.73
N HIS A 293 -14.62 1.69 1.95
CA HIS A 293 -15.49 1.71 0.76
C HIS A 293 -16.94 1.39 1.10
N LEU A 294 -17.43 1.98 2.20
CA LEU A 294 -18.79 1.71 2.67
C LEU A 294 -19.81 2.48 1.84
N SER A 295 -20.91 1.83 1.46
CA SER A 295 -22.07 2.53 0.91
C SER A 295 -22.58 3.60 1.88
N GLN A 296 -23.03 4.74 1.34
CA GLN A 296 -23.62 5.84 2.12
C GLN A 296 -24.73 5.38 3.08
N ARG A 297 -25.38 4.26 2.81
CA ARG A 297 -26.42 3.64 3.66
C ARG A 297 -25.91 3.35 5.07
N TYR A 298 -24.59 3.06 5.20
CA TYR A 298 -23.96 2.70 6.47
C TYR A 298 -23.20 3.85 7.12
N ASP A 299 -23.25 5.06 6.56
CA ASP A 299 -22.51 6.21 7.06
C ASP A 299 -22.79 6.49 8.56
N MET A 300 -24.06 6.38 8.95
CA MET A 300 -24.49 6.58 10.33
C MET A 300 -24.49 5.30 11.18
N ILE A 301 -24.37 4.13 10.56
CA ILE A 301 -24.47 2.82 11.21
C ILE A 301 -23.34 1.86 10.83
N PRO A 302 -22.06 2.31 10.74
CA PRO A 302 -20.97 1.45 10.30
C PRO A 302 -20.74 0.23 11.21
N LYS A 303 -21.29 0.27 12.42
CA LYS A 303 -21.26 -0.85 13.37
C LYS A 303 -21.96 -2.11 12.85
N VAL A 304 -22.89 -2.00 11.89
CA VAL A 304 -23.53 -3.15 11.25
C VAL A 304 -22.49 -3.95 10.49
N ILE A 305 -21.74 -3.27 9.61
CA ILE A 305 -20.66 -3.86 8.80
C ILE A 305 -19.58 -4.49 9.70
N LEU A 306 -19.17 -3.75 10.75
CA LEU A 306 -18.16 -4.24 11.70
C LEU A 306 -18.62 -5.52 12.41
N ARG A 307 -19.86 -5.55 12.92
CA ARG A 307 -20.40 -6.68 13.67
C ARG A 307 -20.45 -7.93 12.80
N GLU A 308 -20.97 -7.83 11.58
CA GLU A 308 -21.10 -8.94 10.65
C GLU A 308 -19.72 -9.51 10.26
N ALA A 309 -18.76 -8.66 9.94
CA ALA A 309 -17.41 -9.09 9.64
C ALA A 309 -16.75 -9.77 10.85
N ALA A 310 -16.94 -9.24 12.07
CA ALA A 310 -16.38 -9.78 13.31
C ALA A 310 -16.94 -11.16 13.71
N GLU A 311 -18.10 -11.56 13.19
CA GLU A 311 -18.60 -12.94 13.33
C GLU A 311 -17.69 -13.95 12.61
N VAL A 312 -17.05 -13.55 11.50
CA VAL A 312 -16.23 -14.42 10.65
C VAL A 312 -14.72 -14.26 10.94
N PHE A 313 -14.26 -13.01 11.16
CA PHE A 313 -12.87 -12.67 11.41
C PHE A 313 -12.76 -11.65 12.54
N LYS A 314 -12.10 -12.02 13.65
CA LYS A 314 -12.16 -11.25 14.91
C LYS A 314 -11.35 -9.95 14.89
N ASN A 315 -10.14 -9.98 14.32
CA ASN A 315 -9.27 -8.79 14.29
C ASN A 315 -9.63 -7.86 13.11
N VAL A 316 -10.81 -7.29 13.17
CA VAL A 316 -11.38 -6.42 12.14
C VAL A 316 -11.79 -5.07 12.70
N ARG A 317 -11.64 -4.02 11.91
CA ARG A 317 -12.15 -2.68 12.17
C ARG A 317 -12.69 -2.02 10.92
N VAL A 318 -13.64 -1.12 11.07
CA VAL A 318 -14.07 -0.15 10.05
C VAL A 318 -13.32 1.15 10.31
N VAL A 319 -12.76 1.76 9.26
CA VAL A 319 -12.05 3.04 9.37
C VAL A 319 -12.91 4.20 8.92
N GLU A 320 -12.54 5.38 9.41
CA GLU A 320 -13.07 6.66 8.98
C GLU A 320 -12.01 7.45 8.21
N ASP A 321 -12.44 8.53 7.54
CA ASP A 321 -11.52 9.44 6.87
C ASP A 321 -10.49 9.98 7.85
N LEU A 322 -9.24 10.03 7.40
CA LEU A 322 -8.05 10.49 8.12
C LEU A 322 -7.54 9.55 9.23
N ASP A 323 -8.19 8.42 9.44
CA ASP A 323 -7.63 7.37 10.30
C ASP A 323 -6.25 6.90 9.81
N GLY A 324 -5.47 6.37 10.73
CA GLY A 324 -4.14 5.82 10.46
C GLY A 324 -3.91 4.43 11.01
N VAL A 325 -2.99 3.71 10.38
CA VAL A 325 -2.42 2.43 10.83
C VAL A 325 -0.91 2.51 10.72
N GLU A 326 -0.22 2.01 11.73
CA GLU A 326 1.23 1.85 11.74
C GLU A 326 1.59 0.37 11.94
N LEU A 327 2.50 -0.14 11.09
CA LEU A 327 3.04 -1.50 11.11
C LEU A 327 4.55 -1.48 11.27
#